data_cfed1c5a5aebb8e2f125ee64b7c78ea6
#
_entry.id   cfed1c5a5aebb8e2f125ee64b7c78ea6
#
_cell.length_a   1.000
_cell.length_b   1.000
_cell.length_c   1.000
_cell.angle_alpha   90.00
_cell.angle_beta   90.00
_cell.angle_gamma   90.00
#
_symmetry.space_group_name_H-M   'P 1'
#
loop_
_entity.id
_entity.type
_entity.pdbx_description
1 polymer ?
#
loop_
_entity_poly.entity_id
_entity_poly.type
_entity_poly.pdbx_seq_one_letter_code
_entity_poly.pdbx_strand_id
1 'polypeptide(L)' 'MGITYEELKELLLIGHEIEFEYNKKRYSINCGQDYWYLTEYYNKNQEFKTTEELLEKGRIEGKSLEDIWSNVDTRAVY' A
#
# COMPACT_ATOMS: atom_id res chain seq x y z
N MET A 1 14.64 -0.09 -5.00
CA MET A 1 14.10 -0.37 -6.33
C MET A 1 12.65 -0.78 -6.23
N GLY A 2 11.83 -0.40 -7.17
CA GLY A 2 10.44 -0.70 -7.03
C GLY A 2 9.61 -0.29 -8.22
N ILE A 3 8.31 -0.35 -8.01
CA ILE A 3 7.35 0.04 -9.03
C ILE A 3 7.01 1.51 -8.87
N THR A 4 6.56 2.13 -9.96
CA THR A 4 6.08 3.51 -9.91
C THR A 4 4.72 3.56 -9.23
N TYR A 5 4.29 4.77 -8.85
CA TYR A 5 2.96 4.93 -8.28
C TYR A 5 1.87 4.55 -9.29
N GLU A 6 2.09 4.84 -10.57
CA GLU A 6 1.13 4.44 -11.61
C GLU A 6 1.04 2.93 -11.73
N GLU A 7 2.18 2.25 -11.65
CA GLU A 7 2.18 0.78 -11.65
C GLU A 7 1.49 0.22 -10.43
N LEU A 8 1.70 0.85 -9.26
CA LEU A 8 1.00 0.45 -8.05
C LEU A 8 -0.52 0.48 -8.25
N LYS A 9 -1.01 1.59 -8.81
CA LYS A 9 -2.46 1.73 -9.03
C LYS A 9 -2.98 0.62 -9.94
N GLU A 10 -2.26 0.32 -11.02
CA GLU A 10 -2.67 -0.72 -11.96
C GLU A 10 -2.66 -2.10 -11.31
N LEU A 11 -1.61 -2.41 -10.56
CA LEU A 11 -1.49 -3.71 -9.92
C LEU A 11 -2.60 -3.92 -8.89
N LEU A 12 -2.90 -2.91 -8.10
CA LEU A 12 -3.97 -3.02 -7.12
C LEU A 12 -5.33 -3.19 -7.81
N LEU A 13 -5.53 -2.51 -8.93
CA LEU A 13 -6.80 -2.58 -9.65
C LEU A 13 -7.09 -3.99 -10.14
N ILE A 14 -6.06 -4.73 -10.54
CA ILE A 14 -6.24 -6.11 -11.00
C ILE A 14 -6.07 -7.14 -9.90
N GLY A 15 -5.91 -6.71 -8.64
CA GLY A 15 -5.99 -7.60 -7.50
C GLY A 15 -4.68 -8.07 -6.90
N HIS A 16 -3.55 -7.50 -7.29
CA HIS A 16 -2.27 -7.86 -6.69
C HIS A 16 -2.10 -7.25 -5.31
N GLU A 17 -1.39 -7.97 -4.45
CA GLU A 17 -1.01 -7.49 -3.13
C GLU A 17 0.44 -7.08 -3.16
N ILE A 18 0.78 -6.05 -2.38
CA ILE A 18 2.11 -5.43 -2.43
C ILE A 18 2.72 -5.40 -1.04
N GLU A 19 4.02 -5.74 -0.97
CA GLU A 19 4.80 -5.62 0.26
C GLU A 19 5.90 -4.62 0.00
N PHE A 20 6.06 -3.66 0.91
CA PHE A 20 7.04 -2.60 0.69
C PHE A 20 7.64 -2.10 1.99
N GLU A 21 8.74 -1.36 1.86
CA GLU A 21 9.42 -0.75 2.99
C GLU A 21 9.47 0.75 2.79
N TYR A 22 9.21 1.48 3.85
CA TYR A 22 9.30 2.93 3.86
C TYR A 22 9.82 3.38 5.21
N ASN A 23 10.86 4.21 5.19
CA ASN A 23 11.43 4.79 6.41
C ASN A 23 11.82 3.71 7.42
N LYS A 24 12.41 2.61 6.91
CA LYS A 24 12.91 1.47 7.69
C LYS A 24 11.80 0.65 8.35
N LYS A 25 10.55 0.86 7.95
CA LYS A 25 9.41 0.08 8.45
C LYS A 25 8.79 -0.70 7.32
N ARG A 26 8.22 -1.85 7.66
CA ARG A 26 7.62 -2.73 6.67
C ARG A 26 6.11 -2.55 6.64
N TYR A 27 5.58 -2.49 5.43
CA TYR A 27 4.14 -2.30 5.20
C TYR A 27 3.67 -3.29 4.14
N SER A 28 2.36 -3.51 4.12
CA SER A 28 1.76 -4.30 3.05
C SER A 28 0.39 -3.73 2.69
N ILE A 29 0.01 -3.97 1.42
CA ILE A 29 -1.34 -3.69 0.94
C ILE A 29 -1.92 -5.05 0.60
N ASN A 30 -2.97 -5.44 1.32
CA ASN A 30 -3.55 -6.77 1.22
C ASN A 30 -5.02 -6.69 0.90
N CYS A 31 -5.50 -7.69 0.15
CA CYS A 31 -6.91 -7.84 -0.15
C CYS A 31 -7.50 -8.91 0.76
N GLY A 32 -8.49 -8.53 1.56
CA GLY A 32 -9.26 -9.49 2.34
C GLY A 32 -10.54 -9.84 1.62
N GLN A 33 -11.48 -10.47 2.36
CA GLN A 33 -12.73 -10.91 1.76
C GLN A 33 -13.62 -9.75 1.36
N ASP A 34 -13.74 -8.74 2.22
CA ASP A 34 -14.63 -7.60 1.99
C ASP A 34 -13.91 -6.26 1.94
N TYR A 35 -12.61 -6.24 2.26
CA TYR A 35 -11.88 -4.99 2.44
C TYR A 35 -10.48 -5.11 1.89
N TRP A 36 -9.91 -3.96 1.56
CA TRP A 36 -8.49 -3.81 1.33
C TRP A 36 -7.85 -3.23 2.59
N TYR A 37 -6.62 -3.65 2.87
CA TYR A 37 -5.91 -3.26 4.10
C TYR A 37 -4.58 -2.64 3.76
N LEU A 38 -4.28 -1.54 4.45
CA LEU A 38 -2.93 -0.99 4.50
C LEU A 38 -2.41 -1.30 5.90
N THR A 39 -1.42 -2.18 5.96
CA THR A 39 -0.94 -2.73 7.23
C THR A 39 0.49 -2.32 7.50
N GLU A 40 0.74 -1.83 8.70
CA GLU A 40 2.09 -1.64 9.20
C GLU A 40 2.43 -2.87 10.05
N TYR A 41 3.53 -3.57 9.75
CA TYR A 41 3.89 -4.79 10.47
C TYR A 41 4.04 -4.51 11.96
N TYR A 42 3.44 -5.42 12.75
CA TYR A 42 3.44 -5.35 14.21
C TYR A 42 2.70 -4.14 14.77
N ASN A 43 1.85 -3.55 13.94
CA ASN A 43 1.07 -2.39 14.35
C ASN A 43 -0.34 -2.54 13.81
N LYS A 44 -0.96 -1.47 13.35
CA LYS A 44 -2.38 -1.49 13.02
C LYS A 44 -2.64 -1.52 11.53
N ASN A 45 -3.88 -1.94 11.20
CA ASN A 45 -4.40 -1.96 9.85
C ASN A 45 -5.30 -0.76 9.61
N GLN A 46 -5.31 -0.28 8.38
CA GLN A 46 -6.32 0.64 7.90
C GLN A 46 -7.16 -0.14 6.90
N GLU A 47 -8.48 -0.05 7.02
CA GLU A 47 -9.42 -0.81 6.19
C GLU A 47 -10.12 0.10 5.20
N PHE A 48 -10.23 -0.36 3.96
CA PHE A 48 -10.89 0.40 2.90
C PHE A 48 -11.70 -0.55 2.04
N LYS A 49 -12.81 -0.07 1.50
CA LYS A 49 -13.67 -0.93 0.70
C LYS A 49 -13.14 -1.15 -0.71
N THR A 50 -12.36 -0.21 -1.22
CA THR A 50 -11.81 -0.28 -2.58
C THR A 50 -10.36 0.14 -2.58
N THR A 51 -9.65 -0.21 -3.65
CA THR A 51 -8.27 0.24 -3.83
C THR A 51 -8.21 1.76 -4.01
N GLU A 52 -9.21 2.33 -4.67
CA GLU A 52 -9.28 3.78 -4.84
C GLU A 52 -9.37 4.50 -3.50
N GLU A 53 -10.21 3.99 -2.61
CA GLU A 53 -10.34 4.57 -1.28
C GLU A 53 -9.04 4.43 -0.50
N LEU A 54 -8.39 3.27 -0.60
CA LEU A 54 -7.11 3.05 0.07
C LEU A 54 -6.07 4.06 -0.39
N LEU A 55 -5.97 4.28 -1.70
CA LEU A 55 -4.99 5.21 -2.24
C LEU A 55 -5.31 6.65 -1.84
N GLU A 56 -6.60 6.98 -1.77
CA GLU A 56 -7.02 8.34 -1.42
C GLU A 56 -6.88 8.63 0.06
N LYS A 57 -7.28 7.69 0.91
CA LYS A 57 -7.42 7.94 2.35
C LYS A 57 -6.37 7.25 3.21
N GLY A 58 -5.64 6.27 2.67
CA GLY A 58 -4.59 5.60 3.43
C GLY A 58 -3.48 6.56 3.81
N ARG A 59 -2.94 6.40 5.01
CA ARG A 59 -1.92 7.30 5.52
C ARG A 59 -0.80 6.53 6.18
N ILE A 60 0.43 6.95 5.89
CA ILE A 60 1.64 6.45 6.54
C ILE A 60 2.37 7.67 7.06
N GLU A 61 2.54 7.75 8.38
CA GLU A 61 3.16 8.89 9.03
C GLU A 61 2.50 10.21 8.62
N GLY A 62 1.17 10.18 8.45
CA GLY A 62 0.40 11.35 8.11
C GLY A 62 0.42 11.73 6.64
N LYS A 63 1.08 10.93 5.79
CA LYS A 63 1.23 11.21 4.37
C LYS A 63 0.50 10.18 3.53
N SER A 64 0.05 10.60 2.34
CA SER A 64 -0.59 9.67 1.41
C SER A 64 0.45 8.77 0.77
N LEU A 65 -0.01 7.65 0.19
CA LEU A 65 0.89 6.77 -0.55
C LEU A 65 1.53 7.49 -1.73
N GLU A 66 0.76 8.35 -2.40
CA GLU A 66 1.30 9.11 -3.52
C GLU A 66 2.47 10.00 -3.07
N ASP A 67 2.32 10.63 -1.91
CA ASP A 67 3.36 11.53 -1.40
C ASP A 67 4.67 10.82 -1.08
N ILE A 68 4.58 9.58 -0.58
CA ILE A 68 5.77 8.86 -0.12
C ILE A 68 6.35 7.93 -1.19
N TRP A 69 5.61 7.64 -2.27
CA TRP A 69 5.95 6.51 -3.13
C TRP A 69 7.33 6.61 -3.76
N SER A 70 7.82 7.80 -4.05
CA SER A 70 9.16 7.94 -4.61
C SER A 70 10.27 7.50 -3.64
N ASN A 71 9.94 7.38 -2.35
CA ASN A 71 10.89 6.94 -1.32
C ASN A 71 10.58 5.54 -0.79
N VAL A 72 9.68 4.83 -1.46
CA VAL A 72 9.29 3.48 -1.06
C VAL A 72 10.17 2.45 -1.77
N ASP A 73 10.52 1.39 -1.06
CA ASP A 73 11.26 0.27 -1.61
C ASP A 73 10.30 -0.92 -1.68
N THR A 74 9.87 -1.28 -2.89
CA THR A 74 8.96 -2.39 -3.09
C THR A 74 9.69 -3.71 -2.86
N ARG A 75 9.14 -4.56 -1.99
CA ARG A 75 9.76 -5.83 -1.63
C ARG A 75 9.19 -7.00 -2.40
N ALA A 76 7.86 -7.03 -2.58
CA ALA A 76 7.23 -8.15 -3.24
C ALA A 76 5.90 -7.72 -3.85
N VAL A 77 5.55 -8.35 -4.95
CA VAL A 77 4.25 -8.19 -5.60
C VAL A 77 3.64 -9.58 -5.70
N TYR A 78 2.46 -9.76 -5.13
CA TYR A 78 1.77 -11.03 -5.15
C TYR A 78 0.56 -10.94 -6.09
#